data_c8349193be00d16ec0922b6451325035
#
_entry.id   c8349193be00d16ec0922b6451325035
#
_cell.length_a   1.000
_cell.length_b   1.000
_cell.length_c   1.000
_cell.angle_alpha   90.00
_cell.angle_beta   90.00
_cell.angle_gamma   90.00
#
_symmetry.space_group_name_H-M   'P 1'
#
loop_
_entity.id
_entity.type
_entity.pdbx_description
1 polymer ?
#
loop_
_entity_poly.entity_id
_entity_poly.type
_entity_poly.pdbx_seq_one_letter_code
_entity_poly.pdbx_strand_id
1 'polypeptide(L)'
;MMNTISILGSTGSIGRQTLDVAEQLGLRVAALTANSNVERMEAQCRKFRPRLAVMTEEAAAKELAVRLQDTSVKVLAGTDALVDAAVIPEAETVVTAVVGMVGLKATLAAIREKKRIALANKETLVCAGELVMSEADRCGAEIVPVDSEHSAIFQCLQGCADRREIRRLILTCSGGPFYGMTHEEVGKMTKADALRHPNWTMGPKITVDCATLMNKGLEVIEAMRLYRLPLDQVSVVIHRQSIVHSLVEYRDGAVLAQLGTPDMRLPIRYAMTYPERVESPAEPLDLLSCPPLTFAQPDRDAFPCLQLAEAAAAQGGTACAVLNGANEEAVGLFLAGRIGFHDIPRLVAEARAAVPTEQEPALEDILAADQAARQAVLDRA
;
A
#
# COMPACT_ATOMS: atom_id res chain seq x y z
N MET A 1 -5.27 -3.40 28.02
CA MET A 1 -5.35 -4.79 27.52
C MET A 1 -4.24 -4.96 26.48
N MET A 2 -3.54 -6.09 26.44
CA MET A 2 -2.54 -6.31 25.37
C MET A 2 -3.30 -6.53 24.06
N ASN A 3 -3.23 -5.57 23.13
CA ASN A 3 -3.83 -5.71 21.81
C ASN A 3 -3.16 -6.87 21.04
N THR A 4 -3.97 -7.72 20.44
CA THR A 4 -3.51 -8.86 19.66
C THR A 4 -3.70 -8.55 18.17
N ILE A 5 -2.67 -8.83 17.37
CA ILE A 5 -2.67 -8.53 15.94
C ILE A 5 -2.52 -9.79 15.08
N SER A 6 -3.05 -9.73 13.86
CA SER A 6 -2.74 -10.63 12.76
C SER A 6 -2.01 -9.86 11.66
N ILE A 7 -0.99 -10.46 11.03
CA ILE A 7 -0.19 -9.80 10.00
C ILE A 7 -0.26 -10.60 8.70
N LEU A 8 -0.89 -10.02 7.69
CA LEU A 8 -0.91 -10.55 6.34
C LEU A 8 0.33 -10.03 5.59
N GLY A 9 1.27 -10.93 5.26
CA GLY A 9 2.52 -10.57 4.59
C GLY A 9 3.69 -10.23 5.53
N SER A 10 3.87 -11.00 6.60
CA SER A 10 4.85 -10.73 7.68
C SER A 10 6.32 -10.74 7.24
N THR A 11 6.67 -11.44 6.17
CA THR A 11 8.06 -11.55 5.68
C THR A 11 8.48 -10.40 4.78
N GLY A 12 7.54 -9.58 4.31
CA GLY A 12 7.76 -8.38 3.50
C GLY A 12 8.36 -7.22 4.31
N SER A 13 8.62 -6.10 3.64
CA SER A 13 9.22 -4.91 4.28
C SER A 13 8.32 -4.36 5.40
N ILE A 14 7.04 -4.11 5.11
CA ILE A 14 6.09 -3.59 6.10
C ILE A 14 5.83 -4.61 7.21
N GLY A 15 5.62 -5.89 6.84
CA GLY A 15 5.37 -6.94 7.83
C GLY A 15 6.51 -7.09 8.86
N ARG A 16 7.77 -6.99 8.42
CA ARG A 16 8.94 -7.01 9.33
C ARG A 16 8.95 -5.80 10.27
N GLN A 17 8.74 -4.61 9.74
CA GLN A 17 8.67 -3.39 10.54
C GLN A 17 7.46 -3.40 11.49
N THR A 18 6.36 -4.04 11.09
CA THR A 18 5.21 -4.28 11.98
C THR A 18 5.60 -5.20 13.15
N LEU A 19 6.37 -6.25 12.89
CA LEU A 19 6.86 -7.13 13.96
C LEU A 19 7.84 -6.43 14.89
N ASP A 20 8.72 -5.55 14.37
CA ASP A 20 9.59 -4.71 15.19
C ASP A 20 8.77 -3.80 16.12
N VAL A 21 7.73 -3.17 15.59
CA VAL A 21 6.81 -2.32 16.38
C VAL A 21 6.02 -3.15 17.37
N ALA A 22 5.54 -4.33 16.98
CA ALA A 22 4.79 -5.23 17.87
C ALA A 22 5.63 -5.68 19.07
N GLU A 23 6.90 -6.00 18.84
CA GLU A 23 7.85 -6.35 19.91
C GLU A 23 8.06 -5.17 20.89
N GLN A 24 8.30 -3.97 20.37
CA GLN A 24 8.50 -2.76 21.18
C GLN A 24 7.27 -2.38 22.01
N LEU A 25 6.07 -2.64 21.48
CA LEU A 25 4.81 -2.35 22.15
C LEU A 25 4.31 -3.51 23.04
N GLY A 26 4.98 -4.66 23.01
CA GLY A 26 4.54 -5.85 23.73
C GLY A 26 3.23 -6.44 23.20
N LEU A 27 2.92 -6.24 21.89
CA LEU A 27 1.71 -6.77 21.29
C LEU A 27 1.81 -8.28 21.09
N ARG A 28 0.70 -8.98 21.22
CA ARG A 28 0.61 -10.40 20.86
C ARG A 28 0.36 -10.56 19.37
N VAL A 29 1.02 -11.53 18.75
CA VAL A 29 0.82 -11.89 17.35
C VAL A 29 0.05 -13.20 17.29
N ALA A 30 -1.21 -13.18 16.83
CA ALA A 30 -2.06 -14.35 16.73
C ALA A 30 -1.84 -15.14 15.43
N ALA A 31 -1.61 -14.44 14.33
CA ALA A 31 -1.37 -15.07 13.04
C ALA A 31 -0.32 -14.31 12.22
N LEU A 32 0.45 -15.08 11.45
CA LEU A 32 1.42 -14.59 10.46
C LEU A 32 1.15 -15.23 9.11
N THR A 33 1.28 -14.46 8.03
CA THR A 33 1.21 -15.04 6.68
C THR A 33 2.41 -14.63 5.83
N ALA A 34 2.81 -15.48 4.90
CA ALA A 34 3.84 -15.20 3.92
C ALA A 34 3.56 -15.96 2.61
N ASN A 35 4.32 -15.66 1.55
CA ASN A 35 4.23 -16.41 0.29
C ASN A 35 5.12 -17.66 0.35
N SER A 36 6.44 -17.53 0.20
CA SER A 36 7.38 -18.64 -0.02
C SER A 36 8.62 -18.62 0.89
N ASN A 37 8.85 -17.53 1.65
CA ASN A 37 10.05 -17.40 2.47
C ASN A 37 9.93 -18.19 3.79
N VAL A 38 10.21 -19.50 3.71
CA VAL A 38 10.09 -20.43 4.84
C VAL A 38 11.06 -20.10 5.97
N GLU A 39 12.32 -19.80 5.65
CA GLU A 39 13.35 -19.52 6.67
C GLU A 39 12.95 -18.33 7.57
N ARG A 40 12.54 -17.22 6.93
CA ARG A 40 12.10 -16.04 7.68
C ARG A 40 10.82 -16.29 8.47
N MET A 41 9.89 -17.02 7.88
CA MET A 41 8.63 -17.35 8.53
C MET A 41 8.85 -18.24 9.75
N GLU A 42 9.74 -19.24 9.67
CA GLU A 42 10.14 -20.07 10.80
C GLU A 42 10.72 -19.23 11.94
N ALA A 43 11.68 -18.35 11.62
CA ALA A 43 12.28 -17.46 12.62
C ALA A 43 11.23 -16.57 13.33
N GLN A 44 10.29 -16.01 12.57
CA GLN A 44 9.18 -15.22 13.10
C GLN A 44 8.24 -16.07 13.97
N CYS A 45 7.87 -17.28 13.54
CA CYS A 45 7.03 -18.19 14.32
C CYS A 45 7.69 -18.61 15.64
N ARG A 46 8.98 -18.91 15.64
CA ARG A 46 9.72 -19.26 16.87
C ARG A 46 9.81 -18.09 17.83
N LYS A 47 9.98 -16.87 17.33
CA LYS A 47 10.08 -15.65 18.15
C LYS A 47 8.72 -15.23 18.73
N PHE A 48 7.71 -15.09 17.88
CA PHE A 48 6.41 -14.51 18.27
C PHE A 48 5.37 -15.56 18.69
N ARG A 49 5.60 -16.83 18.40
CA ARG A 49 4.74 -17.97 18.76
C ARG A 49 3.27 -17.74 18.40
N PRO A 50 2.94 -17.41 17.14
CA PRO A 50 1.57 -17.23 16.72
C PRO A 50 0.81 -18.56 16.86
N ARG A 51 -0.52 -18.48 16.97
CA ARG A 51 -1.38 -19.67 16.89
C ARG A 51 -1.43 -20.23 15.48
N LEU A 52 -1.37 -19.35 14.45
CA LEU A 52 -1.54 -19.71 13.05
C LEU A 52 -0.42 -19.09 12.20
N ALA A 53 0.15 -19.90 11.32
CA ALA A 53 1.04 -19.49 10.26
C ALA A 53 0.46 -19.93 8.90
N VAL A 54 0.45 -19.06 7.91
CA VAL A 54 -0.05 -19.36 6.56
C VAL A 54 1.05 -19.11 5.54
N MET A 55 1.31 -20.09 4.68
CA MET A 55 2.12 -19.92 3.46
C MET A 55 1.21 -20.05 2.25
N THR A 56 1.20 -19.06 1.37
CA THR A 56 0.34 -19.10 0.18
C THR A 56 0.85 -20.10 -0.86
N GLU A 57 2.15 -20.41 -0.86
CA GLU A 57 2.75 -21.48 -1.65
C GLU A 57 2.69 -22.83 -0.90
N GLU A 58 2.07 -23.85 -1.50
CA GLU A 58 1.85 -25.14 -0.84
C GLU A 58 3.15 -25.88 -0.47
N ALA A 59 4.17 -25.82 -1.34
CA ALA A 59 5.46 -26.44 -1.07
C ALA A 59 6.12 -25.80 0.17
N ALA A 60 6.08 -24.48 0.26
CA ALA A 60 6.60 -23.74 1.40
C ALA A 60 5.83 -24.03 2.69
N ALA A 61 4.51 -24.21 2.61
CA ALA A 61 3.70 -24.58 3.77
C ALA A 61 4.07 -25.95 4.31
N LYS A 62 4.25 -26.96 3.43
CA LYS A 62 4.68 -28.31 3.80
C LYS A 62 6.06 -28.29 4.49
N GLU A 63 7.00 -27.54 3.93
CA GLU A 63 8.33 -27.38 4.51
C GLU A 63 8.26 -26.71 5.88
N LEU A 64 7.50 -25.61 6.01
CA LEU A 64 7.34 -24.89 7.26
C LEU A 64 6.70 -25.77 8.36
N ALA A 65 5.69 -26.60 7.99
CA ALA A 65 5.05 -27.51 8.94
C ALA A 65 6.04 -28.54 9.51
N VAL A 66 6.95 -29.07 8.68
CA VAL A 66 8.03 -29.96 9.15
C VAL A 66 8.99 -29.23 10.08
N ARG A 67 9.39 -27.99 9.73
CA ARG A 67 10.33 -27.21 10.56
C ARG A 67 9.75 -26.80 11.91
N LEU A 68 8.43 -26.61 12.01
CA LEU A 68 7.73 -26.17 13.23
C LEU A 68 7.06 -27.33 14.01
N GLN A 69 7.33 -28.59 13.68
CA GLN A 69 6.71 -29.77 14.35
C GLN A 69 6.96 -29.84 15.85
N ASP A 70 8.01 -29.17 16.35
CA ASP A 70 8.37 -29.04 17.76
C ASP A 70 7.64 -27.87 18.47
N THR A 71 6.74 -27.18 17.79
CA THR A 71 5.98 -26.04 18.28
C THR A 71 4.48 -26.28 18.28
N SER A 72 3.70 -25.40 18.89
CA SER A 72 2.23 -25.43 18.87
C SER A 72 1.64 -24.63 17.69
N VAL A 73 2.45 -24.09 16.79
CA VAL A 73 2.01 -23.26 15.66
C VAL A 73 1.31 -24.12 14.62
N LYS A 74 0.05 -23.83 14.33
CA LYS A 74 -0.66 -24.48 13.22
C LYS A 74 -0.22 -23.87 11.90
N VAL A 75 0.12 -24.69 10.91
CA VAL A 75 0.47 -24.25 9.55
C VAL A 75 -0.65 -24.56 8.59
N LEU A 76 -1.07 -23.58 7.79
CA LEU A 76 -2.03 -23.74 6.69
C LEU A 76 -1.37 -23.33 5.36
N ALA A 77 -1.94 -23.82 4.25
CA ALA A 77 -1.46 -23.57 2.90
C ALA A 77 -2.52 -22.88 2.04
N GLY A 78 -2.06 -22.13 1.04
CA GLY A 78 -2.90 -21.56 -0.01
C GLY A 78 -3.40 -20.14 0.30
N THR A 79 -3.86 -19.46 -0.73
CA THR A 79 -4.35 -18.07 -0.65
C THR A 79 -5.66 -17.95 0.13
N ASP A 80 -6.53 -18.97 0.07
CA ASP A 80 -7.78 -18.95 0.80
C ASP A 80 -7.57 -18.98 2.33
N ALA A 81 -6.48 -19.60 2.81
CA ALA A 81 -6.11 -19.61 4.22
C ALA A 81 -5.69 -18.23 4.77
N LEU A 82 -5.47 -17.22 3.90
CA LEU A 82 -5.30 -15.83 4.34
C LEU A 82 -6.53 -15.31 5.08
N VAL A 83 -7.72 -15.82 4.71
CA VAL A 83 -8.97 -15.48 5.39
C VAL A 83 -8.93 -15.99 6.83
N ASP A 84 -8.50 -17.24 7.06
CA ASP A 84 -8.40 -17.81 8.41
C ASP A 84 -7.48 -16.97 9.31
N ALA A 85 -6.35 -16.47 8.75
CA ALA A 85 -5.45 -15.59 9.48
C ALA A 85 -6.07 -14.22 9.76
N ALA A 86 -6.86 -13.69 8.83
CA ALA A 86 -7.50 -12.39 8.96
C ALA A 86 -8.65 -12.40 9.98
N VAL A 87 -9.41 -13.52 10.05
CA VAL A 87 -10.58 -13.62 10.95
C VAL A 87 -10.26 -14.32 12.28
N ILE A 88 -8.98 -14.66 12.55
CA ILE A 88 -8.60 -15.35 13.79
C ILE A 88 -9.17 -14.62 15.00
N PRO A 89 -9.94 -15.29 15.88
CA PRO A 89 -10.74 -14.61 16.93
C PRO A 89 -9.91 -13.76 17.90
N GLU A 90 -8.69 -14.16 18.16
CA GLU A 90 -7.82 -13.49 19.12
C GLU A 90 -7.29 -12.14 18.63
N ALA A 91 -7.25 -11.90 17.31
CA ALA A 91 -6.75 -10.65 16.77
C ALA A 91 -7.84 -9.57 16.74
N GLU A 92 -7.57 -8.43 17.33
CA GLU A 92 -8.41 -7.23 17.28
C GLU A 92 -8.08 -6.37 16.05
N THR A 93 -6.81 -6.39 15.63
CA THR A 93 -6.31 -5.62 14.49
C THR A 93 -5.67 -6.55 13.46
N VAL A 94 -5.96 -6.31 12.19
CA VAL A 94 -5.35 -6.99 11.04
C VAL A 94 -4.49 -6.00 10.27
N VAL A 95 -3.20 -6.30 10.16
CA VAL A 95 -2.26 -5.54 9.34
C VAL A 95 -2.22 -6.17 7.96
N THR A 96 -2.65 -5.43 6.95
CA THR A 96 -2.66 -5.90 5.56
C THR A 96 -1.41 -5.43 4.83
N ALA A 97 -0.34 -6.22 4.87
CA ALA A 97 0.98 -5.91 4.30
C ALA A 97 1.36 -6.83 3.13
N VAL A 98 0.38 -7.43 2.48
CA VAL A 98 0.54 -8.17 1.22
C VAL A 98 0.59 -7.21 0.04
N VAL A 99 1.06 -7.66 -1.11
CA VAL A 99 1.15 -6.88 -2.35
C VAL A 99 0.05 -7.31 -3.32
N GLY A 100 -0.52 -6.36 -4.05
CA GLY A 100 -1.54 -6.62 -5.08
C GLY A 100 -2.89 -7.04 -4.49
N MET A 101 -3.70 -7.69 -5.33
CA MET A 101 -5.09 -8.04 -5.01
C MET A 101 -5.27 -9.24 -4.07
N VAL A 102 -4.19 -9.97 -3.76
CA VAL A 102 -4.27 -11.23 -2.99
C VAL A 102 -4.85 -11.03 -1.58
N GLY A 103 -4.70 -9.85 -1.00
CA GLY A 103 -5.20 -9.50 0.33
C GLY A 103 -6.68 -9.10 0.39
N LEU A 104 -7.33 -8.84 -0.75
CA LEU A 104 -8.66 -8.21 -0.77
C LEU A 104 -9.73 -9.07 -0.09
N LYS A 105 -9.82 -10.36 -0.42
CA LYS A 105 -10.81 -11.26 0.21
C LYS A 105 -10.62 -11.35 1.72
N ALA A 106 -9.37 -11.48 2.17
CA ALA A 106 -9.01 -11.55 3.58
C ALA A 106 -9.34 -10.24 4.33
N THR A 107 -9.09 -9.10 3.68
CA THR A 107 -9.44 -7.76 4.24
C THR A 107 -10.95 -7.61 4.38
N LEU A 108 -11.74 -7.96 3.38
CA LEU A 108 -13.21 -7.92 3.45
C LEU A 108 -13.75 -8.85 4.55
N ALA A 109 -13.16 -10.05 4.69
CA ALA A 109 -13.55 -10.97 5.77
C ALA A 109 -13.25 -10.38 7.16
N ALA A 110 -12.09 -9.77 7.37
CA ALA A 110 -11.75 -9.10 8.61
C ALA A 110 -12.67 -7.92 8.94
N ILE A 111 -13.06 -7.12 7.93
CA ILE A 111 -14.04 -6.04 8.06
C ILE A 111 -15.40 -6.57 8.53
N ARG A 112 -15.86 -7.69 7.98
CA ARG A 112 -17.12 -8.35 8.39
C ARG A 112 -17.11 -8.80 9.83
N GLU A 113 -15.94 -9.20 10.33
CA GLU A 113 -15.70 -9.52 11.75
C GLU A 113 -15.42 -8.28 12.62
N LYS A 114 -15.64 -7.08 12.07
CA LYS A 114 -15.49 -5.78 12.75
C LYS A 114 -14.08 -5.55 13.32
N LYS A 115 -13.07 -6.15 12.72
CA LYS A 115 -11.69 -5.94 13.13
C LYS A 115 -11.18 -4.58 12.63
N ARG A 116 -10.28 -3.96 13.39
CA ARG A 116 -9.54 -2.81 12.91
C ARG A 116 -8.60 -3.26 11.79
N ILE A 117 -8.58 -2.53 10.69
CA ILE A 117 -7.69 -2.78 9.56
C ILE A 117 -6.57 -1.73 9.56
N ALA A 118 -5.36 -2.15 9.87
CA ALA A 118 -4.16 -1.34 9.63
C ALA A 118 -3.72 -1.56 8.18
N LEU A 119 -4.18 -0.67 7.31
CA LEU A 119 -4.11 -0.82 5.86
C LEU A 119 -2.77 -0.35 5.30
N ALA A 120 -1.92 -1.30 4.88
CA ALA A 120 -0.69 -1.01 4.14
C ALA A 120 -0.76 -1.46 2.67
N ASN A 121 -1.72 -2.31 2.32
CA ASN A 121 -1.96 -2.78 0.95
C ASN A 121 -2.87 -1.78 0.22
N LYS A 122 -2.28 -0.78 -0.41
CA LYS A 122 -3.03 0.28 -1.13
C LYS A 122 -3.89 -0.25 -2.27
N GLU A 123 -3.45 -1.33 -2.91
CA GLU A 123 -4.16 -1.94 -4.04
C GLU A 123 -5.58 -2.38 -3.64
N THR A 124 -5.81 -2.70 -2.38
CA THR A 124 -7.14 -2.99 -1.82
C THR A 124 -8.13 -1.83 -2.05
N LEU A 125 -7.72 -0.58 -1.77
CA LEU A 125 -8.57 0.60 -2.00
C LEU A 125 -8.51 1.10 -3.43
N VAL A 126 -7.40 0.92 -4.12
CA VAL A 126 -7.28 1.27 -5.54
C VAL A 126 -8.28 0.47 -6.37
N CYS A 127 -8.30 -0.84 -6.21
CA CYS A 127 -9.08 -1.74 -7.05
C CYS A 127 -10.55 -1.88 -6.59
N ALA A 128 -10.78 -1.92 -5.29
CA ALA A 128 -12.08 -2.23 -4.68
C ALA A 128 -12.51 -1.21 -3.61
N GLY A 129 -12.02 0.03 -3.67
CA GLY A 129 -12.18 0.99 -2.58
C GLY A 129 -13.64 1.31 -2.25
N GLU A 130 -14.53 1.41 -3.22
CA GLU A 130 -15.97 1.63 -2.97
C GLU A 130 -16.60 0.47 -2.21
N LEU A 131 -16.31 -0.76 -2.64
CA LEU A 131 -16.79 -1.97 -1.97
C LEU A 131 -16.21 -2.08 -0.55
N VAL A 132 -14.92 -1.86 -0.37
CA VAL A 132 -14.24 -1.98 0.92
C VAL A 132 -14.73 -0.92 1.91
N MET A 133 -14.84 0.35 1.48
CA MET A 133 -15.27 1.43 2.34
C MET A 133 -16.77 1.32 2.70
N SER A 134 -17.61 0.89 1.75
CA SER A 134 -19.02 0.61 2.02
C SER A 134 -19.20 -0.53 3.02
N GLU A 135 -18.44 -1.60 2.88
CA GLU A 135 -18.48 -2.74 3.79
C GLU A 135 -17.96 -2.36 5.19
N ALA A 136 -16.92 -1.53 5.27
CA ALA A 136 -16.38 -1.02 6.54
C ALA A 136 -17.43 -0.18 7.28
N ASP A 137 -18.16 0.71 6.59
CA ASP A 137 -19.25 1.47 7.18
C ASP A 137 -20.38 0.58 7.67
N ARG A 138 -20.81 -0.36 6.82
CA ARG A 138 -21.92 -1.27 7.15
C ARG A 138 -21.61 -2.11 8.38
N CYS A 139 -20.36 -2.52 8.55
CA CYS A 139 -19.93 -3.35 9.68
C CYS A 139 -19.47 -2.53 10.89
N GLY A 140 -19.19 -1.24 10.73
CA GLY A 140 -18.56 -0.41 11.75
C GLY A 140 -17.10 -0.78 12.02
N ALA A 141 -16.39 -1.27 10.98
CA ALA A 141 -14.96 -1.59 11.06
C ALA A 141 -14.14 -0.33 10.79
N GLU A 142 -13.08 -0.14 11.57
CA GLU A 142 -12.18 1.00 11.43
C GLU A 142 -11.02 0.67 10.49
N ILE A 143 -10.80 1.53 9.49
CA ILE A 143 -9.64 1.45 8.59
C ILE A 143 -8.67 2.56 8.96
N VAL A 144 -7.46 2.18 9.41
CA VAL A 144 -6.38 3.11 9.77
C VAL A 144 -5.24 2.93 8.76
N PRO A 145 -4.85 3.99 8.02
CA PRO A 145 -3.83 3.87 6.99
C PRO A 145 -2.43 3.71 7.59
N VAL A 146 -1.64 2.85 6.95
CA VAL A 146 -0.22 2.63 7.25
C VAL A 146 0.68 3.29 6.20
N ASP A 147 0.20 3.44 4.95
CA ASP A 147 0.93 4.20 3.94
C ASP A 147 1.26 5.60 4.49
N SER A 148 2.51 6.06 4.32
CA SER A 148 3.03 7.26 5.01
C SER A 148 2.24 8.53 4.70
N GLU A 149 1.88 8.73 3.45
CA GLU A 149 1.13 9.89 2.98
C GLU A 149 -0.31 9.89 3.51
N HIS A 150 -0.95 8.71 3.49
CA HIS A 150 -2.31 8.57 3.99
C HIS A 150 -2.34 8.65 5.52
N SER A 151 -1.38 8.04 6.20
CA SER A 151 -1.23 8.22 7.66
C SER A 151 -1.04 9.69 8.03
N ALA A 152 -0.24 10.45 7.25
CA ALA A 152 -0.05 11.88 7.46
C ALA A 152 -1.37 12.66 7.33
N ILE A 153 -2.14 12.41 6.27
CA ILE A 153 -3.46 13.02 6.08
C ILE A 153 -4.41 12.62 7.22
N PHE A 154 -4.46 11.34 7.58
CA PHE A 154 -5.26 10.84 8.68
C PHE A 154 -4.95 11.58 9.99
N GLN A 155 -3.67 11.83 10.28
CA GLN A 155 -3.23 12.58 11.44
C GLN A 155 -3.60 14.06 11.37
N CYS A 156 -3.48 14.70 10.21
CA CYS A 156 -3.88 16.10 10.00
C CYS A 156 -5.41 16.29 10.11
N LEU A 157 -6.19 15.24 9.88
CA LEU A 157 -7.64 15.26 9.98
C LEU A 157 -8.17 14.97 11.40
N GLN A 158 -7.28 14.70 12.37
CA GLN A 158 -7.70 14.58 13.77
C GLN A 158 -8.20 15.93 14.29
N GLY A 159 -9.47 16.05 14.56
CA GLY A 159 -10.12 17.31 14.92
C GLY A 159 -10.89 17.98 13.77
N CYS A 160 -10.82 17.46 12.56
CA CYS A 160 -11.71 17.87 11.46
C CYS A 160 -13.10 17.29 11.71
N ALA A 161 -14.06 18.15 12.09
CA ALA A 161 -15.42 17.73 12.43
C ALA A 161 -16.23 17.37 11.18
N ASP A 162 -15.97 18.02 10.06
CA ASP A 162 -16.72 17.86 8.82
C ASP A 162 -15.80 17.86 7.60
N ARG A 163 -15.92 16.85 6.75
CA ARG A 163 -15.14 16.75 5.49
C ARG A 163 -15.35 17.95 4.56
N ARG A 164 -16.45 18.66 4.67
CA ARG A 164 -16.72 19.90 3.93
C ARG A 164 -15.78 21.06 4.29
N GLU A 165 -15.07 20.97 5.43
CA GLU A 165 -14.04 21.92 5.81
C GLU A 165 -12.75 21.76 4.99
N ILE A 166 -12.55 20.59 4.37
CA ILE A 166 -11.40 20.31 3.54
C ILE A 166 -11.55 21.02 2.20
N ARG A 167 -10.54 21.81 1.83
CA ARG A 167 -10.42 22.38 0.49
C ARG A 167 -9.78 21.38 -0.46
N ARG A 168 -8.64 20.78 -0.06
CA ARG A 168 -7.95 19.71 -0.78
C ARG A 168 -6.93 18.96 0.09
N LEU A 169 -6.60 17.78 -0.36
CA LEU A 169 -5.44 17.02 0.11
C LEU A 169 -4.24 17.30 -0.80
N ILE A 170 -3.05 17.35 -0.23
CA ILE A 170 -1.80 17.56 -0.96
C ILE A 170 -0.88 16.40 -0.64
N LEU A 171 -0.81 15.42 -1.55
CA LEU A 171 0.09 14.29 -1.46
C LEU A 171 1.50 14.71 -1.85
N THR A 172 2.48 14.41 -1.02
CA THR A 172 3.89 14.62 -1.35
C THR A 172 4.49 13.37 -1.96
N CYS A 173 5.51 13.51 -2.79
CA CYS A 173 6.35 12.41 -3.25
C CYS A 173 7.79 12.87 -3.48
N SER A 174 8.74 11.93 -3.43
CA SER A 174 10.15 12.23 -3.71
C SER A 174 10.42 12.56 -5.19
N GLY A 175 9.48 12.22 -6.09
CA GLY A 175 9.68 12.27 -7.53
C GLY A 175 10.51 11.12 -8.09
N GLY A 176 10.88 10.14 -7.25
CA GLY A 176 11.62 8.95 -7.66
C GLY A 176 13.10 9.22 -8.05
N PRO A 177 13.78 8.21 -8.59
CA PRO A 177 15.18 8.30 -8.99
C PRO A 177 15.41 9.20 -10.21
N PHE A 178 14.41 9.39 -11.06
CA PHE A 178 14.53 10.09 -12.34
C PHE A 178 14.02 11.53 -12.32
N TYR A 179 13.77 12.07 -11.13
CA TYR A 179 13.33 13.48 -10.98
C TYR A 179 14.28 14.45 -11.69
N GLY A 180 13.71 15.31 -12.53
CA GLY A 180 14.44 16.32 -13.29
C GLY A 180 15.01 15.83 -14.61
N MET A 181 14.84 14.54 -14.96
CA MET A 181 15.20 14.00 -16.26
C MET A 181 14.08 14.26 -17.28
N THR A 182 14.47 14.50 -18.53
CA THR A 182 13.56 14.59 -19.65
C THR A 182 12.99 13.23 -20.03
N HIS A 183 11.87 13.21 -20.76
CA HIS A 183 11.27 11.97 -21.27
C HIS A 183 12.31 11.12 -22.07
N GLU A 184 13.14 11.73 -22.92
CA GLU A 184 14.16 11.01 -23.69
C GLU A 184 15.25 10.38 -22.81
N GLU A 185 15.69 11.08 -21.76
CA GLU A 185 16.68 10.57 -20.82
C GLU A 185 16.13 9.39 -20.02
N VAL A 186 14.89 9.50 -19.54
CA VAL A 186 14.20 8.42 -18.78
C VAL A 186 14.06 7.16 -19.63
N GLY A 187 13.81 7.27 -20.93
CA GLY A 187 13.71 6.12 -21.83
C GLY A 187 14.98 5.27 -21.96
N LYS A 188 16.14 5.83 -21.61
CA LYS A 188 17.44 5.15 -21.65
C LYS A 188 17.79 4.45 -20.30
N MET A 189 16.96 4.64 -19.27
CA MET A 189 17.22 4.14 -17.92
C MET A 189 16.99 2.63 -17.83
N THR A 190 17.87 2.00 -17.07
CA THR A 190 17.86 0.55 -16.84
C THR A 190 17.07 0.18 -15.58
N LYS A 191 16.79 -1.11 -15.41
CA LYS A 191 16.27 -1.67 -14.16
C LYS A 191 17.12 -1.27 -12.95
N ALA A 192 18.46 -1.32 -13.09
CA ALA A 192 19.37 -0.96 -12.00
C ALA A 192 19.23 0.51 -11.58
N ASP A 193 18.97 1.40 -12.54
CA ASP A 193 18.75 2.82 -12.26
C ASP A 193 17.39 3.05 -11.61
N ALA A 194 16.33 2.39 -12.09
CA ALA A 194 14.99 2.49 -11.54
C ALA A 194 14.89 2.00 -10.08
N LEU A 195 15.75 1.07 -9.67
CA LEU A 195 15.76 0.52 -8.32
C LEU A 195 16.54 1.38 -7.29
N ARG A 196 17.09 2.53 -7.69
CA ARG A 196 17.84 3.45 -6.80
C ARG A 196 16.94 4.55 -6.22
N HIS A 197 16.03 4.17 -5.31
CA HIS A 197 15.20 5.20 -4.67
C HIS A 197 16.03 6.13 -3.75
N PRO A 198 15.82 7.47 -3.78
CA PRO A 198 16.67 8.42 -3.07
C PRO A 198 16.57 8.34 -1.54
N ASN A 199 15.41 8.04 -0.98
CA ASN A 199 15.14 8.19 0.47
C ASN A 199 14.69 6.89 1.14
N TRP A 200 14.12 5.93 0.40
CA TRP A 200 13.50 4.73 0.97
C TRP A 200 14.14 3.44 0.45
N THR A 201 14.28 2.47 1.34
CA THR A 201 14.62 1.10 0.96
C THR A 201 13.37 0.26 0.91
N MET A 202 12.89 -0.04 -0.28
CA MET A 202 11.60 -0.69 -0.53
C MET A 202 11.73 -1.94 -1.41
N GLY A 203 10.60 -2.64 -1.58
CA GLY A 203 10.53 -3.74 -2.53
C GLY A 203 10.69 -3.27 -4.00
N PRO A 204 11.10 -4.15 -4.91
CA PRO A 204 11.40 -3.75 -6.29
C PRO A 204 10.19 -3.19 -7.04
N LYS A 205 8.99 -3.76 -6.84
CA LYS A 205 7.76 -3.29 -7.53
C LYS A 205 7.45 -1.84 -7.18
N ILE A 206 7.31 -1.52 -5.89
CA ILE A 206 7.00 -0.14 -5.45
C ILE A 206 8.11 0.85 -5.81
N THR A 207 9.37 0.41 -5.87
CA THR A 207 10.49 1.28 -6.29
C THR A 207 10.36 1.68 -7.75
N VAL A 208 9.97 0.75 -8.64
CA VAL A 208 9.66 1.06 -10.05
C VAL A 208 8.42 1.93 -10.15
N ASP A 209 7.37 1.68 -9.37
CA ASP A 209 6.18 2.54 -9.32
C ASP A 209 6.51 3.98 -8.90
N CYS A 210 7.47 4.17 -7.97
CA CYS A 210 7.98 5.50 -7.63
C CYS A 210 8.74 6.14 -8.79
N ALA A 211 9.53 5.35 -9.53
CA ALA A 211 10.27 5.83 -10.70
C ALA A 211 9.36 6.30 -11.84
N THR A 212 8.21 5.66 -12.02
CA THR A 212 7.20 6.01 -13.04
C THR A 212 6.17 7.04 -12.56
N LEU A 213 6.17 7.41 -11.28
CA LEU A 213 5.09 8.13 -10.57
C LEU A 213 3.74 7.36 -10.51
N MET A 214 3.70 6.08 -10.91
CA MET A 214 2.52 5.24 -10.72
C MET A 214 2.18 5.09 -9.24
N ASN A 215 3.17 4.92 -8.36
CA ASN A 215 2.92 4.82 -6.92
C ASN A 215 2.08 6.01 -6.43
N LYS A 216 2.44 7.22 -6.86
CA LYS A 216 1.68 8.42 -6.49
C LYS A 216 0.30 8.47 -7.12
N GLY A 217 0.17 7.95 -8.34
CA GLY A 217 -1.15 7.78 -8.98
C GLY A 217 -2.07 6.82 -8.21
N LEU A 218 -1.54 5.68 -7.76
CA LEU A 218 -2.29 4.74 -6.90
C LEU A 218 -2.68 5.38 -5.57
N GLU A 219 -1.81 6.17 -4.98
CA GLU A 219 -2.07 6.90 -3.75
C GLU A 219 -3.12 8.01 -3.89
N VAL A 220 -3.22 8.66 -5.06
CA VAL A 220 -4.33 9.59 -5.37
C VAL A 220 -5.66 8.84 -5.32
N ILE A 221 -5.75 7.67 -5.94
CA ILE A 221 -6.96 6.84 -5.91
C ILE A 221 -7.29 6.40 -4.48
N GLU A 222 -6.30 5.91 -3.74
CA GLU A 222 -6.47 5.51 -2.34
C GLU A 222 -6.99 6.66 -1.48
N ALA A 223 -6.41 7.88 -1.62
CA ALA A 223 -6.85 9.07 -0.88
C ALA A 223 -8.31 9.44 -1.19
N MET A 224 -8.70 9.39 -2.47
CA MET A 224 -10.11 9.63 -2.87
C MET A 224 -11.06 8.67 -2.16
N ARG A 225 -10.72 7.38 -2.10
CA ARG A 225 -11.56 6.35 -1.48
C ARG A 225 -11.57 6.47 0.04
N LEU A 226 -10.40 6.55 0.66
CA LEU A 226 -10.26 6.58 2.12
C LEU A 226 -10.88 7.83 2.75
N TYR A 227 -10.68 8.99 2.11
CA TYR A 227 -11.18 10.28 2.61
C TYR A 227 -12.47 10.75 1.95
N ARG A 228 -12.99 10.00 0.95
CA ARG A 228 -14.25 10.29 0.24
C ARG A 228 -14.27 11.68 -0.38
N LEU A 229 -13.18 12.02 -1.03
CA LEU A 229 -13.02 13.27 -1.74
C LEU A 229 -12.95 13.04 -3.25
N PRO A 230 -13.49 13.95 -4.07
CA PRO A 230 -13.38 13.86 -5.51
C PRO A 230 -11.94 14.14 -5.97
N LEU A 231 -11.62 13.73 -7.19
CA LEU A 231 -10.27 13.82 -7.76
C LEU A 231 -9.71 15.25 -7.77
N ASP A 232 -10.55 16.24 -8.05
CA ASP A 232 -10.18 17.66 -8.10
C ASP A 232 -9.78 18.25 -6.74
N GLN A 233 -10.09 17.54 -5.65
CA GLN A 233 -9.65 17.86 -4.30
C GLN A 233 -8.39 17.08 -3.85
N VAL A 234 -7.73 16.34 -4.74
CA VAL A 234 -6.48 15.64 -4.43
C VAL A 234 -5.38 16.13 -5.38
N SER A 235 -4.36 16.75 -4.83
CA SER A 235 -3.22 17.28 -5.60
C SER A 235 -1.92 16.59 -5.21
N VAL A 236 -0.95 16.60 -6.13
CA VAL A 236 0.38 15.99 -5.94
C VAL A 236 1.45 17.06 -6.03
N VAL A 237 2.41 17.02 -5.12
CA VAL A 237 3.62 17.86 -5.15
C VAL A 237 4.88 17.01 -4.95
N ILE A 238 5.93 17.37 -5.64
CA ILE A 238 7.26 16.79 -5.40
C ILE A 238 7.86 17.44 -4.16
N HIS A 239 8.30 16.62 -3.22
CA HIS A 239 9.04 17.02 -2.02
C HIS A 239 10.22 16.06 -1.82
N ARG A 240 11.39 16.45 -2.33
CA ARG A 240 12.58 15.59 -2.45
C ARG A 240 13.09 15.06 -1.11
N GLN A 241 12.92 15.83 -0.05
CA GLN A 241 13.44 15.51 1.29
C GLN A 241 12.65 14.42 2.01
N SER A 242 11.40 14.17 1.60
CA SER A 242 10.48 13.21 2.25
C SER A 242 10.31 13.43 3.76
N ILE A 243 10.39 14.68 4.21
CA ILE A 243 10.18 15.11 5.61
C ILE A 243 8.72 15.46 5.83
N VAL A 244 8.11 16.21 4.92
CA VAL A 244 6.66 16.44 4.90
C VAL A 244 6.03 15.25 4.19
N HIS A 245 5.26 14.46 4.94
CA HIS A 245 4.67 13.23 4.39
C HIS A 245 3.38 13.49 3.61
N SER A 246 2.55 14.43 4.02
CA SER A 246 1.44 15.03 3.23
C SER A 246 0.81 16.19 4.00
N LEU A 247 -0.14 16.91 3.35
CA LEU A 247 -0.77 18.09 3.91
C LEU A 247 -2.29 18.07 3.63
N VAL A 248 -3.03 18.76 4.49
CA VAL A 248 -4.45 19.07 4.31
C VAL A 248 -4.62 20.59 4.26
N GLU A 249 -5.16 21.10 3.18
CA GLU A 249 -5.56 22.49 3.05
C GLU A 249 -7.04 22.62 3.39
N TYR A 250 -7.35 23.49 4.36
CA TYR A 250 -8.71 23.77 4.80
C TYR A 250 -9.30 24.97 4.08
N ARG A 251 -10.64 25.13 4.13
CA ARG A 251 -11.34 26.23 3.44
C ARG A 251 -11.06 27.61 4.01
N ASP A 252 -10.62 27.71 5.25
CA ASP A 252 -10.16 28.96 5.90
C ASP A 252 -8.78 29.39 5.45
N GLY A 253 -8.09 28.58 4.61
CA GLY A 253 -6.73 28.84 4.13
C GLY A 253 -5.64 28.22 5.00
N ALA A 254 -5.97 27.61 6.13
CA ALA A 254 -4.99 26.89 6.94
C ALA A 254 -4.49 25.64 6.19
N VAL A 255 -3.18 25.35 6.31
CA VAL A 255 -2.57 24.13 5.79
C VAL A 255 -1.91 23.39 6.95
N LEU A 256 -2.41 22.19 7.25
CA LEU A 256 -1.81 21.31 8.24
C LEU A 256 -0.95 20.25 7.54
N ALA A 257 0.21 19.97 8.12
CA ALA A 257 1.16 18.98 7.59
C ALA A 257 1.66 18.06 8.71
N GLN A 258 1.83 16.80 8.40
CA GLN A 258 2.56 15.89 9.29
C GLN A 258 4.00 15.76 8.77
N LEU A 259 4.95 16.02 9.67
CA LEU A 259 6.38 15.92 9.42
C LEU A 259 6.97 14.80 10.26
N GLY A 260 8.03 14.16 9.73
CA GLY A 260 8.78 13.12 10.43
C GLY A 260 9.98 12.66 9.63
N THR A 261 10.84 11.89 10.26
CA THR A 261 11.90 11.15 9.57
C THR A 261 11.28 10.07 8.68
N PRO A 262 11.89 9.70 7.53
CA PRO A 262 11.37 8.70 6.63
C PRO A 262 11.53 7.27 7.22
N ASP A 263 10.66 6.90 8.14
CA ASP A 263 10.63 5.62 8.83
C ASP A 263 9.19 5.08 8.91
N MET A 264 8.92 3.96 8.23
CA MET A 264 7.60 3.33 8.21
C MET A 264 7.13 2.84 9.59
N ARG A 265 8.02 2.68 10.56
CA ARG A 265 7.63 2.33 11.93
C ARG A 265 6.82 3.42 12.61
N LEU A 266 6.92 4.69 12.16
CA LEU A 266 6.09 5.78 12.67
C LEU A 266 4.61 5.59 12.33
N PRO A 267 4.20 5.50 11.05
CA PRO A 267 2.80 5.28 10.70
C PRO A 267 2.29 3.90 11.14
N ILE A 268 3.12 2.84 11.10
CA ILE A 268 2.75 1.52 11.62
C ILE A 268 2.42 1.61 13.11
N ARG A 269 3.28 2.25 13.91
CA ARG A 269 3.06 2.42 15.36
C ARG A 269 1.76 3.17 15.61
N TYR A 270 1.54 4.28 14.92
CA TYR A 270 0.32 5.06 15.08
C TYR A 270 -0.93 4.25 14.73
N ALA A 271 -0.89 3.46 13.65
CA ALA A 271 -2.01 2.59 13.28
C ALA A 271 -2.30 1.50 14.34
N MET A 272 -1.26 1.02 15.06
CA MET A 272 -1.41 0.03 16.12
C MET A 272 -1.92 0.63 17.43
N THR A 273 -1.62 1.89 17.71
CA THR A 273 -1.94 2.53 19.00
C THR A 273 -3.06 3.55 18.92
N TYR A 274 -3.53 3.88 17.73
CA TYR A 274 -4.58 4.88 17.53
C TYR A 274 -5.80 4.62 18.43
N PRO A 275 -6.35 5.66 19.11
CA PRO A 275 -6.04 7.09 18.96
C PRO A 275 -4.82 7.60 19.78
N GLU A 276 -4.16 6.76 20.54
CA GLU A 276 -3.07 7.17 21.41
C GLU A 276 -1.76 7.40 20.63
N ARG A 277 -0.96 8.37 21.13
CA ARG A 277 0.42 8.60 20.69
C ARG A 277 1.37 8.12 21.77
N VAL A 278 2.05 7.03 21.48
CA VAL A 278 3.00 6.42 22.42
C VAL A 278 4.44 6.76 22.03
N GLU A 279 5.34 6.69 23.00
CA GLU A 279 6.77 6.91 22.77
C GLU A 279 7.31 6.01 21.66
N SER A 280 8.18 6.56 20.83
CA SER A 280 8.81 5.86 19.70
C SER A 280 10.33 5.90 19.86
N PRO A 281 11.03 4.79 19.59
CA PRO A 281 12.50 4.77 19.54
C PRO A 281 13.05 5.33 18.21
N ALA A 282 12.18 5.74 17.27
CA ALA A 282 12.62 6.39 16.04
C ALA A 282 13.30 7.72 16.36
N GLU A 283 14.32 8.06 15.57
CA GLU A 283 15.02 9.32 15.71
C GLU A 283 14.06 10.49 15.48
N PRO A 284 13.92 11.42 16.44
CA PRO A 284 13.04 12.57 16.28
C PRO A 284 13.55 13.50 15.18
N LEU A 285 12.62 14.12 14.45
CA LEU A 285 12.96 15.13 13.47
C LEU A 285 13.47 16.39 14.18
N ASP A 286 14.71 16.79 13.87
CA ASP A 286 15.26 18.09 14.29
C ASP A 286 15.11 19.11 13.15
N LEU A 287 14.22 20.07 13.34
CA LEU A 287 13.96 21.13 12.34
C LEU A 287 15.12 22.09 12.15
N LEU A 288 16.05 22.16 13.12
CA LEU A 288 17.20 23.07 13.01
C LEU A 288 18.32 22.49 12.15
N SER A 289 18.41 21.17 12.08
CA SER A 289 19.42 20.46 11.29
C SER A 289 18.88 19.89 9.97
N CYS A 290 17.57 19.89 9.75
CA CYS A 290 16.99 19.37 8.53
C CYS A 290 17.30 20.29 7.32
N PRO A 291 17.41 19.73 6.09
CA PRO A 291 17.62 20.53 4.89
C PRO A 291 16.41 21.44 4.61
N PRO A 292 16.57 22.50 3.81
CA PRO A 292 15.45 23.34 3.38
C PRO A 292 14.35 22.49 2.73
N LEU A 293 13.11 22.69 3.14
CA LEU A 293 11.96 22.01 2.56
C LEU A 293 11.59 22.65 1.22
N THR A 294 11.62 21.87 0.16
CA THR A 294 11.33 22.33 -1.21
C THR A 294 10.14 21.61 -1.80
N PHE A 295 9.38 22.31 -2.61
CA PHE A 295 8.20 21.78 -3.30
C PHE A 295 8.23 22.16 -4.77
N ALA A 296 7.82 21.21 -5.65
CA ALA A 296 7.73 21.41 -7.08
C ALA A 296 6.52 20.70 -7.68
N GLN A 297 6.15 21.06 -8.89
CA GLN A 297 5.13 20.32 -9.65
C GLN A 297 5.70 19.01 -10.19
N PRO A 298 4.91 17.92 -10.25
CA PRO A 298 5.30 16.72 -10.98
C PRO A 298 5.36 16.98 -12.49
N ASP A 299 6.39 16.46 -13.14
CA ASP A 299 6.47 16.45 -14.60
C ASP A 299 5.59 15.34 -15.17
N ARG A 300 4.43 15.72 -15.67
CA ARG A 300 3.42 14.78 -16.18
C ARG A 300 3.74 14.27 -17.59
N ASP A 301 4.55 15.00 -18.33
CA ASP A 301 4.95 14.61 -19.69
C ASP A 301 6.07 13.58 -19.66
N ALA A 302 7.05 13.77 -18.76
CA ALA A 302 8.10 12.79 -18.53
C ALA A 302 7.59 11.52 -17.82
N PHE A 303 6.55 11.65 -16.96
CA PHE A 303 6.02 10.55 -16.14
C PHE A 303 4.49 10.37 -16.32
N PRO A 304 4.05 9.79 -17.45
CA PRO A 304 2.62 9.74 -17.81
C PRO A 304 1.78 8.80 -16.92
N CYS A 305 2.41 7.92 -16.12
CA CYS A 305 1.68 6.99 -15.26
C CYS A 305 0.80 7.69 -14.22
N LEU A 306 1.19 8.89 -13.73
CA LEU A 306 0.35 9.69 -12.85
C LEU A 306 -0.97 10.09 -13.54
N GLN A 307 -0.89 10.56 -14.79
CA GLN A 307 -2.08 10.92 -15.57
C GLN A 307 -2.96 9.71 -15.91
N LEU A 308 -2.33 8.55 -16.19
CA LEU A 308 -3.07 7.30 -16.42
C LEU A 308 -3.88 6.87 -15.20
N ALA A 309 -3.31 7.05 -14.00
CA ALA A 309 -4.01 6.75 -12.75
C ALA A 309 -5.15 7.75 -12.47
N GLU A 310 -4.91 9.05 -12.67
CA GLU A 310 -5.95 10.08 -12.54
C GLU A 310 -7.10 9.85 -13.54
N ALA A 311 -6.79 9.45 -14.77
CA ALA A 311 -7.80 9.12 -15.78
C ALA A 311 -8.61 7.85 -15.42
N ALA A 312 -7.97 6.84 -14.79
CA ALA A 312 -8.68 5.66 -14.28
C ALA A 312 -9.60 6.02 -13.10
N ALA A 313 -9.13 6.88 -12.19
CA ALA A 313 -9.91 7.39 -11.07
C ALA A 313 -11.17 8.15 -11.53
N ALA A 314 -11.02 9.01 -12.55
CA ALA A 314 -12.12 9.77 -13.14
C ALA A 314 -13.14 8.88 -13.87
N GLN A 315 -12.68 7.79 -14.49
CA GLN A 315 -13.53 6.82 -15.17
C GLN A 315 -14.38 5.99 -14.21
N GLY A 316 -13.82 5.64 -13.04
CA GLY A 316 -14.52 4.84 -12.03
C GLY A 316 -14.68 3.36 -12.38
N GLY A 317 -15.60 2.69 -11.71
CA GLY A 317 -15.87 1.27 -11.91
C GLY A 317 -14.61 0.40 -11.82
N THR A 318 -14.47 -0.59 -12.73
CA THR A 318 -13.29 -1.48 -12.77
C THR A 318 -12.03 -0.83 -13.35
N ALA A 319 -12.07 0.43 -13.82
CA ALA A 319 -10.93 1.07 -14.50
C ALA A 319 -9.66 1.12 -13.62
N CYS A 320 -9.82 1.29 -12.31
CA CYS A 320 -8.68 1.28 -11.38
C CYS A 320 -8.09 -0.13 -11.18
N ALA A 321 -8.92 -1.18 -11.22
CA ALA A 321 -8.44 -2.57 -11.18
C ALA A 321 -7.68 -2.92 -12.46
N VAL A 322 -8.18 -2.49 -13.62
CA VAL A 322 -7.48 -2.62 -14.90
C VAL A 322 -6.14 -1.91 -14.88
N LEU A 323 -6.09 -0.67 -14.39
CA LEU A 323 -4.84 0.08 -14.23
C LEU A 323 -3.83 -0.68 -13.38
N ASN A 324 -4.26 -1.17 -12.22
CA ASN A 324 -3.39 -1.87 -11.28
C ASN A 324 -2.87 -3.19 -11.87
N GLY A 325 -3.75 -4.03 -12.41
CA GLY A 325 -3.36 -5.32 -13.01
C GLY A 325 -2.39 -5.14 -14.17
N ALA A 326 -2.66 -4.17 -15.05
CA ALA A 326 -1.77 -3.83 -16.16
C ALA A 326 -0.40 -3.32 -15.66
N ASN A 327 -0.38 -2.45 -14.65
CA ASN A 327 0.86 -1.93 -14.09
C ASN A 327 1.69 -3.04 -13.41
N GLU A 328 1.07 -3.90 -12.61
CA GLU A 328 1.79 -4.99 -11.95
C GLU A 328 2.44 -5.93 -12.96
N GLU A 329 1.74 -6.28 -14.04
CA GLU A 329 2.27 -7.14 -15.09
C GLU A 329 3.41 -6.44 -15.87
N ALA A 330 3.21 -5.20 -16.30
CA ALA A 330 4.22 -4.43 -17.01
C ALA A 330 5.50 -4.23 -16.17
N VAL A 331 5.34 -3.90 -14.88
CA VAL A 331 6.49 -3.79 -13.95
C VAL A 331 7.18 -5.15 -13.76
N GLY A 332 6.43 -6.25 -13.69
CA GLY A 332 6.97 -7.61 -13.65
C GLY A 332 7.85 -7.92 -14.87
N LEU A 333 7.38 -7.59 -16.07
CA LEU A 333 8.11 -7.75 -17.32
C LEU A 333 9.38 -6.87 -17.37
N PHE A 334 9.28 -5.64 -16.91
CA PHE A 334 10.43 -4.73 -16.80
C PHE A 334 11.49 -5.28 -15.82
N LEU A 335 11.08 -5.74 -14.65
CA LEU A 335 11.98 -6.34 -13.68
C LEU A 335 12.62 -7.64 -14.19
N ALA A 336 11.94 -8.37 -15.06
CA ALA A 336 12.49 -9.53 -15.75
C ALA A 336 13.40 -9.17 -16.95
N GLY A 337 13.52 -7.90 -17.31
CA GLY A 337 14.32 -7.42 -18.45
C GLY A 337 13.72 -7.72 -19.82
N ARG A 338 12.39 -7.95 -19.87
CA ARG A 338 11.68 -8.28 -21.11
C ARG A 338 11.20 -7.05 -21.88
N ILE A 339 11.03 -5.92 -21.21
CA ILE A 339 10.57 -4.65 -21.79
C ILE A 339 11.42 -3.49 -21.28
N GLY A 340 11.39 -2.35 -21.97
CA GLY A 340 12.02 -1.09 -21.57
C GLY A 340 11.17 -0.27 -20.59
N PHE A 341 11.75 0.80 -20.04
CA PHE A 341 11.08 1.62 -19.04
C PHE A 341 9.82 2.32 -19.61
N HIS A 342 9.90 2.85 -20.84
CA HIS A 342 8.77 3.50 -21.51
C HIS A 342 7.67 2.54 -21.95
N ASP A 343 7.95 1.23 -22.03
CA ASP A 343 6.93 0.25 -22.33
C ASP A 343 5.92 0.12 -21.17
N ILE A 344 6.32 0.44 -19.93
CA ILE A 344 5.41 0.37 -18.77
C ILE A 344 4.18 1.25 -18.99
N PRO A 345 4.29 2.59 -19.15
CA PRO A 345 3.13 3.45 -19.37
C PRO A 345 2.39 3.13 -20.69
N ARG A 346 3.10 2.74 -21.73
CA ARG A 346 2.50 2.35 -23.02
C ARG A 346 1.58 1.14 -22.84
N LEU A 347 2.08 0.05 -22.24
CA LEU A 347 1.31 -1.18 -22.04
C LEU A 347 0.13 -0.97 -21.09
N VAL A 348 0.29 -0.15 -20.04
CA VAL A 348 -0.81 0.22 -19.15
C VAL A 348 -1.90 0.99 -19.90
N ALA A 349 -1.53 1.94 -20.76
CA ALA A 349 -2.49 2.71 -21.58
C ALA A 349 -3.23 1.79 -22.56
N GLU A 350 -2.51 0.90 -23.24
CA GLU A 350 -3.09 -0.04 -24.22
C GLU A 350 -4.02 -1.06 -23.55
N ALA A 351 -3.65 -1.58 -22.38
CA ALA A 351 -4.51 -2.50 -21.62
C ALA A 351 -5.80 -1.80 -21.15
N ARG A 352 -5.69 -0.55 -20.66
CA ARG A 352 -6.86 0.26 -20.27
C ARG A 352 -7.80 0.54 -21.45
N ALA A 353 -7.27 0.70 -22.64
CA ALA A 353 -8.10 0.89 -23.85
C ALA A 353 -8.77 -0.41 -24.32
N ALA A 354 -8.14 -1.56 -24.05
CA ALA A 354 -8.61 -2.86 -24.52
C ALA A 354 -9.63 -3.54 -23.59
N VAL A 355 -9.53 -3.32 -22.28
CA VAL A 355 -10.40 -3.95 -21.28
C VAL A 355 -11.59 -3.06 -20.99
N PRO A 356 -12.85 -3.52 -21.23
CA PRO A 356 -14.05 -2.75 -20.92
C PRO A 356 -14.17 -2.45 -19.42
N THR A 357 -14.79 -1.31 -19.09
CA THR A 357 -15.05 -0.90 -17.71
C THR A 357 -16.47 -1.25 -17.30
N GLU A 358 -16.64 -2.00 -16.22
CA GLU A 358 -17.90 -2.22 -15.53
C GLU A 358 -18.11 -1.13 -14.48
N GLN A 359 -19.28 -0.46 -14.45
CA GLN A 359 -19.47 0.76 -13.61
C GLN A 359 -19.87 0.47 -12.16
N GLU A 360 -20.63 -0.57 -11.89
CA GLU A 360 -21.03 -0.99 -10.54
C GLU A 360 -20.56 -2.42 -10.28
N PRO A 361 -19.23 -2.65 -10.19
CA PRO A 361 -18.69 -3.99 -10.19
C PRO A 361 -18.91 -4.72 -8.86
N ALA A 362 -19.27 -6.00 -8.93
CA ALA A 362 -19.12 -6.93 -7.83
C ALA A 362 -17.63 -7.31 -7.65
N LEU A 363 -17.32 -8.02 -6.58
CA LEU A 363 -15.94 -8.46 -6.32
C LEU A 363 -15.37 -9.30 -7.46
N GLU A 364 -16.19 -10.19 -8.01
CA GLU A 364 -15.83 -11.08 -9.11
C GLU A 364 -15.47 -10.29 -10.38
N ASP A 365 -16.20 -9.22 -10.67
CA ASP A 365 -15.94 -8.35 -11.82
C ASP A 365 -14.60 -7.59 -11.68
N ILE A 366 -14.29 -7.14 -10.47
CA ILE A 366 -13.02 -6.49 -10.14
C ILE A 366 -11.85 -7.46 -10.35
N LEU A 367 -11.98 -8.70 -9.86
CA LEU A 367 -10.95 -9.73 -10.01
C LEU A 367 -10.79 -10.15 -11.47
N ALA A 368 -11.89 -10.27 -12.22
CA ALA A 368 -11.86 -10.59 -13.65
C ALA A 368 -11.21 -9.46 -14.47
N ALA A 369 -11.50 -8.20 -14.14
CA ALA A 369 -10.91 -7.04 -14.81
C ALA A 369 -9.39 -6.95 -14.58
N ASP A 370 -8.90 -7.19 -13.35
CA ASP A 370 -7.46 -7.27 -13.05
C ASP A 370 -6.79 -8.36 -13.90
N GLN A 371 -7.40 -9.54 -13.97
CA GLN A 371 -6.84 -10.65 -14.75
C GLN A 371 -6.85 -10.39 -16.25
N ALA A 372 -7.93 -9.81 -16.77
CA ALA A 372 -8.03 -9.41 -18.17
C ALA A 372 -6.97 -8.36 -18.55
N ALA A 373 -6.69 -7.41 -17.64
CA ALA A 373 -5.65 -6.40 -17.83
C ALA A 373 -4.25 -7.01 -17.89
N ARG A 374 -3.92 -7.98 -17.02
CA ARG A 374 -2.65 -8.72 -17.06
C ARG A 374 -2.48 -9.45 -18.40
N GLN A 375 -3.51 -10.15 -18.84
CA GLN A 375 -3.48 -10.86 -20.12
C GLN A 375 -3.29 -9.87 -21.28
N ALA A 376 -3.99 -8.73 -21.26
CA ALA A 376 -3.86 -7.69 -22.26
C ALA A 376 -2.44 -7.11 -22.37
N VAL A 377 -1.70 -7.03 -21.27
CA VAL A 377 -0.28 -6.65 -21.26
C VAL A 377 0.58 -7.75 -21.86
N LEU A 378 0.39 -9.01 -21.46
CA LEU A 378 1.16 -10.15 -21.97
C LEU A 378 1.01 -10.33 -23.50
N ASP A 379 -0.17 -10.06 -24.04
CA ASP A 379 -0.47 -10.17 -25.46
C ASP A 379 0.21 -9.07 -26.31
N ARG A 380 0.72 -7.97 -25.68
CA ARG A 380 1.29 -6.78 -26.33
C ARG A 380 2.76 -6.50 -26.00
N ALA A 381 3.34 -7.29 -25.09
CA ALA A 381 4.72 -7.13 -24.58
C ALA A 381 5.82 -7.67 -25.51
#